data_bae66162ab6670b2e7ca250dc7562cdd
#
_entry.id   bae66162ab6670b2e7ca250dc7562cdd
#
_cell.length_a   1.000
_cell.length_b   1.000
_cell.length_c   1.000
_cell.angle_alpha   90.00
_cell.angle_beta   90.00
_cell.angle_gamma   90.00
#
_symmetry.space_group_name_H-M   'P 1'
#
loop_
_entity.id
_entity.type
_entity.pdbx_description
1 polymer ?
#
loop_
_entity_poly.entity_id
_entity_poly.type
_entity_poly.pdbx_seq_one_letter_code
_entity_poly.pdbx_strand_id
1 'polypeptide(L)'
;SDNAAVVRGHRAGRFYPDVSDRIWRFHDEPIHLLMKVETHNHPTAISPFAGAGTGSGGEIRDEGAVGRGSRPKVGLVGFSVSHLELPGQPRPWELQYGRPNRIVSPLQIMTEGPIGAAAFNNEFGRPNLLGYFR
;
A
#
# COMPACT_ATOMS: atom_id res chain seq x y z
N SER A 1 17.59 8.77 8.39
CA SER A 1 16.55 7.77 8.03
C SER A 1 15.84 8.26 6.79
N ASP A 2 15.71 7.40 5.82
CA ASP A 2 15.12 7.75 4.54
C ASP A 2 13.68 7.26 4.46
N ASN A 3 12.81 8.06 3.86
CA ASN A 3 11.39 7.70 3.73
C ASN A 3 11.14 6.64 2.64
N ALA A 4 12.07 6.50 1.71
CA ALA A 4 12.02 5.50 0.65
C ALA A 4 13.41 5.01 0.28
N ALA A 5 13.50 3.79 -0.24
CA ALA A 5 14.72 3.23 -0.81
C ALA A 5 14.72 3.38 -2.32
N VAL A 6 15.91 3.56 -2.90
CA VAL A 6 16.10 3.60 -4.35
C VAL A 6 16.97 2.41 -4.76
N VAL A 7 16.41 1.53 -5.55
CA VAL A 7 17.10 0.37 -6.11
C VAL A 7 17.54 0.70 -7.54
N ARG A 8 18.80 0.39 -7.87
CA ARG A 8 19.31 0.60 -9.21
C ARG A 8 18.55 -0.25 -10.22
N GLY A 9 17.95 0.40 -11.20
CA GLY A 9 17.23 -0.25 -12.29
C GLY A 9 18.04 -0.31 -13.58
N HIS A 10 17.36 -0.68 -14.65
CA HIS A 10 17.94 -0.85 -15.96
C HIS A 10 17.68 0.38 -16.86
N ARG A 11 18.39 0.46 -17.97
CA ARG A 11 18.07 1.43 -19.01
C ARG A 11 16.77 1.04 -19.70
N ALA A 12 15.89 2.02 -19.88
CA ALA A 12 14.64 1.83 -20.59
C ALA A 12 14.14 3.17 -21.16
N GLY A 13 13.27 3.10 -22.15
CA GLY A 13 12.65 4.26 -22.76
C GLY A 13 11.54 4.83 -21.89
N ARG A 14 11.60 6.14 -21.61
CA ARG A 14 10.51 6.89 -20.98
C ARG A 14 10.02 7.98 -21.93
N PHE A 15 8.72 8.14 -22.03
CA PHE A 15 8.10 9.17 -22.84
C PHE A 15 7.66 10.34 -21.99
N TYR A 16 8.30 11.50 -22.16
CA TYR A 16 7.96 12.73 -21.46
C TYR A 16 8.46 13.96 -22.22
N PRO A 17 7.96 15.17 -21.92
CA PRO A 17 8.42 16.37 -22.59
C PRO A 17 9.84 16.74 -22.17
N ASP A 18 10.69 17.03 -23.14
CA ASP A 18 12.01 17.56 -22.87
C ASP A 18 11.91 18.91 -22.13
N VAL A 19 12.79 19.13 -21.17
CA VAL A 19 12.76 20.35 -20.34
C VAL A 19 13.10 21.60 -21.13
N SER A 20 13.91 21.47 -22.19
CA SER A 20 14.41 22.59 -22.99
C SER A 20 13.38 23.16 -23.96
N ASP A 21 12.65 22.30 -24.68
CA ASP A 21 11.74 22.69 -25.74
C ASP A 21 10.29 22.22 -25.55
N ARG A 22 10.03 21.48 -24.49
CA ARG A 22 8.71 20.92 -24.12
C ARG A 22 8.12 19.95 -25.16
N ILE A 23 8.95 19.44 -26.08
CA ILE A 23 8.53 18.46 -27.07
C ILE A 23 8.56 17.06 -26.45
N TRP A 24 7.48 16.31 -26.62
CA TRP A 24 7.37 14.94 -26.14
C TRP A 24 8.23 14.00 -26.97
N ARG A 25 9.12 13.28 -26.33
CA ARG A 25 9.98 12.27 -26.98
C ARG A 25 10.35 11.14 -26.03
N PHE A 26 10.87 10.07 -26.60
CA PHE A 26 11.45 8.98 -25.83
C PHE A 26 12.86 9.35 -25.37
N HIS A 27 13.10 9.16 -24.08
CA HIS A 27 14.41 9.30 -23.47
C HIS A 27 14.89 7.93 -23.02
N ASP A 28 16.04 7.48 -23.49
CA ASP A 28 16.67 6.24 -23.04
C ASP A 28 17.60 6.55 -21.88
N GLU A 29 17.21 6.16 -20.67
CA GLU A 29 17.89 6.52 -19.45
C GLU A 29 17.85 5.39 -18.40
N PRO A 30 18.75 5.39 -17.40
CA PRO A 30 18.61 4.49 -16.26
C PRO A 30 17.34 4.82 -15.48
N ILE A 31 16.45 3.83 -15.34
CA ILE A 31 15.21 3.98 -14.57
C ILE A 31 15.36 3.22 -13.26
N HIS A 32 15.45 3.96 -12.16
CA HIS A 32 15.55 3.39 -10.84
C HIS A 32 14.18 3.04 -10.28
N LEU A 33 14.14 2.06 -9.37
CA LEU A 33 12.94 1.62 -8.68
C LEU A 33 12.90 2.25 -7.29
N LEU A 34 11.81 2.91 -7.01
CA LEU A 34 11.51 3.40 -5.66
C LEU A 34 10.75 2.34 -4.90
N MET A 35 11.11 2.16 -3.65
CA MET A 35 10.41 1.26 -2.74
C MET A 35 10.13 1.97 -1.42
N LYS A 36 8.87 2.00 -1.03
CA LYS A 36 8.41 2.44 0.28
C LYS A 36 7.67 1.30 0.95
N VAL A 37 7.99 1.05 2.19
CA VAL A 37 7.28 0.10 3.04
C VAL A 37 6.67 0.85 4.21
N GLU A 38 5.40 0.61 4.46
CA GLU A 38 4.64 1.23 5.55
C GLU A 38 3.94 0.16 6.38
N THR A 39 4.10 0.24 7.70
CA THR A 39 3.34 -0.57 8.64
C THR A 39 2.24 0.29 9.24
N HIS A 40 0.99 0.00 8.92
CA HIS A 40 -0.16 0.80 9.37
C HIS A 40 -1.18 -0.04 10.13
N ASN A 41 -0.69 -0.82 11.09
CA ASN A 41 -1.45 -1.85 11.79
C ASN A 41 -2.48 -1.26 12.77
N HIS A 42 -2.08 -0.38 13.69
CA HIS A 42 -2.97 0.11 14.75
C HIS A 42 -4.16 0.91 14.22
N PRO A 43 -3.99 1.90 13.33
CA PRO A 43 -5.12 2.60 12.72
C PRO A 43 -6.05 1.66 11.94
N THR A 44 -5.50 0.68 11.24
CA THR A 44 -6.28 -0.32 10.51
C THR A 44 -7.06 -1.23 11.45
N ALA A 45 -6.52 -1.55 12.62
CA ALA A 45 -7.22 -2.35 13.62
C ALA A 45 -8.39 -1.59 14.29
N ILE A 46 -8.36 -0.26 14.31
CA ILE A 46 -9.42 0.58 14.89
C ILE A 46 -10.50 0.88 13.83
N SER A 47 -10.09 1.27 12.63
CA SER A 47 -10.96 1.66 11.52
C SER A 47 -10.38 1.11 10.21
N PRO A 48 -10.70 -0.14 9.84
CA PRO A 48 -9.98 -0.85 8.78
C PRO A 48 -9.96 -0.15 7.44
N PHE A 49 -11.09 0.34 6.97
CA PHE A 49 -11.16 1.05 5.70
C PHE A 49 -10.29 2.31 5.69
N ALA A 50 -10.51 3.21 6.65
CA ALA A 50 -9.79 4.48 6.73
C ALA A 50 -8.31 4.27 7.07
N GLY A 51 -8.03 3.35 8.00
CA GLY A 51 -6.67 3.04 8.43
C GLY A 51 -5.81 2.47 7.31
N ALA A 52 -6.31 1.48 6.57
CA ALA A 52 -5.59 0.92 5.42
C ALA A 52 -5.45 1.94 4.28
N GLY A 53 -6.49 2.74 4.03
CA GLY A 53 -6.43 3.84 3.07
C GLY A 53 -5.34 4.85 3.41
N THR A 54 -5.26 5.27 4.67
CA THR A 54 -4.22 6.21 5.14
C THR A 54 -2.82 5.61 5.03
N GLY A 55 -2.67 4.31 5.27
CA GLY A 55 -1.40 3.59 5.06
C GLY A 55 -0.92 3.69 3.62
N SER A 56 -1.80 3.40 2.66
CA SER A 56 -1.50 3.57 1.23
C SER A 56 -1.17 5.02 0.87
N GLY A 57 -1.88 5.98 1.50
CA GLY A 57 -1.60 7.40 1.34
C GLY A 57 -0.20 7.80 1.81
N GLY A 58 0.28 7.22 2.91
CA GLY A 58 1.63 7.41 3.43
C GLY A 58 2.70 6.93 2.45
N GLU A 59 2.49 5.77 1.82
CA GLU A 59 3.39 5.27 0.78
C GLU A 59 3.48 6.22 -0.41
N ILE A 60 2.32 6.63 -0.95
CA ILE A 60 2.25 7.54 -2.11
C ILE A 60 2.91 8.88 -1.80
N ARG A 61 2.67 9.43 -0.61
CA ARG A 61 3.30 10.67 -0.16
C ARG A 61 4.81 10.57 -0.17
N ASP A 62 5.36 9.52 0.42
CA ASP A 62 6.80 9.36 0.57
C ASP A 62 7.49 9.02 -0.76
N GLU A 63 6.88 8.19 -1.59
CA GLU A 63 7.36 7.93 -2.95
C GLU A 63 7.37 9.21 -3.80
N GLY A 64 6.30 10.01 -3.72
CA GLY A 64 6.21 11.28 -4.44
C GLY A 64 7.20 12.34 -3.96
N ALA A 65 7.61 12.30 -2.70
CA ALA A 65 8.53 13.25 -2.09
C ALA A 65 10.02 12.98 -2.38
N VAL A 66 10.38 11.84 -2.96
CA VAL A 66 11.78 11.46 -3.21
C VAL A 66 12.48 12.42 -4.18
N GLY A 67 11.79 12.94 -5.18
CA GLY A 67 12.38 13.90 -6.10
C GLY A 67 11.67 13.98 -7.45
N ARG A 68 12.26 14.76 -8.35
CA ARG A 68 11.71 14.99 -9.67
C ARG A 68 11.61 13.70 -10.48
N GLY A 69 10.46 13.48 -11.10
CA GLY A 69 10.20 12.31 -11.93
C GLY A 69 9.84 11.04 -11.17
N SER A 70 9.82 11.07 -9.83
CA SER A 70 9.28 9.99 -9.03
C SER A 70 7.78 9.85 -9.29
N ARG A 71 7.30 8.62 -9.41
CA ARG A 71 5.88 8.33 -9.67
C ARG A 71 5.46 7.08 -8.91
N PRO A 72 4.43 7.16 -8.08
CA PRO A 72 3.81 5.98 -7.49
C PRO A 72 3.21 5.12 -8.61
N LYS A 73 3.72 3.90 -8.77
CA LYS A 73 3.34 3.03 -9.91
C LYS A 73 2.46 1.87 -9.50
N VAL A 74 2.71 1.29 -8.34
CA VAL A 74 2.00 0.12 -7.86
C VAL A 74 2.07 0.05 -6.34
N GLY A 75 0.95 -0.30 -5.71
CA GLY A 75 0.87 -0.66 -4.30
C GLY A 75 0.82 -2.16 -4.13
N LEU A 76 1.44 -2.65 -3.06
CA LEU A 76 1.36 -4.03 -2.64
C LEU A 76 0.94 -4.04 -1.17
N VAL A 77 -0.16 -4.70 -0.83
CA VAL A 77 -0.66 -4.77 0.53
C VAL A 77 -0.74 -6.20 1.04
N GLY A 78 -0.50 -6.37 2.33
CA GLY A 78 -0.66 -7.63 3.03
C GLY A 78 -1.34 -7.41 4.37
N PHE A 79 -2.14 -8.36 4.79
CA PHE A 79 -2.86 -8.32 6.06
C PHE A 79 -2.59 -9.57 6.87
N SER A 80 -2.26 -9.37 8.15
CA SER A 80 -2.15 -10.44 9.14
C SER A 80 -3.06 -10.14 10.31
N VAL A 81 -3.85 -11.11 10.71
CA VAL A 81 -4.72 -11.02 11.88
C VAL A 81 -4.62 -12.30 12.71
N SER A 82 -5.28 -12.34 13.85
CA SER A 82 -5.50 -13.55 14.63
C SER A 82 -6.58 -14.43 13.97
N HIS A 83 -7.14 -15.37 14.70
CA HIS A 83 -8.26 -16.19 14.24
C HIS A 83 -9.43 -15.32 13.78
N LEU A 84 -10.03 -15.67 12.64
CA LEU A 84 -11.13 -14.88 12.05
C LEU A 84 -12.41 -14.92 12.88
N GLU A 85 -12.62 -15.97 13.67
CA GLU A 85 -13.80 -16.16 14.52
C GLU A 85 -15.11 -16.00 13.72
N LEU A 86 -15.24 -16.78 12.63
CA LEU A 86 -16.39 -16.71 11.74
C LEU A 86 -17.70 -17.00 12.47
N PRO A 87 -18.70 -16.09 12.39
CA PRO A 87 -19.97 -16.27 13.08
C PRO A 87 -20.64 -17.59 12.71
N GLY A 88 -21.03 -18.38 13.72
CA GLY A 88 -21.68 -19.67 13.51
C GLY A 88 -20.78 -20.81 12.99
N GLN A 89 -19.49 -20.57 12.86
CA GLN A 89 -18.53 -21.56 12.37
C GLN A 89 -17.27 -21.65 13.25
N PRO A 90 -17.41 -21.94 14.55
CA PRO A 90 -16.25 -22.04 15.44
C PRO A 90 -15.31 -23.17 14.98
N ARG A 91 -14.02 -22.92 15.04
CA ARG A 91 -13.00 -23.90 14.69
C ARG A 91 -12.32 -24.44 15.97
N PRO A 92 -11.95 -25.74 16.03
CA PRO A 92 -11.38 -26.34 17.26
C PRO A 92 -10.02 -25.74 17.67
N TRP A 93 -9.33 -25.06 16.77
CA TRP A 93 -8.04 -24.41 17.04
C TRP A 93 -8.16 -22.92 17.38
N GLU A 94 -9.36 -22.32 17.30
CA GLU A 94 -9.57 -20.91 17.63
C GLU A 94 -9.70 -20.76 19.16
N LEU A 95 -8.74 -20.04 19.73
CA LEU A 95 -8.73 -19.72 21.16
C LEU A 95 -9.21 -18.28 21.37
N GLN A 96 -10.11 -18.11 22.30
CA GLN A 96 -10.69 -16.81 22.66
C GLN A 96 -9.77 -16.07 23.63
N TYR A 97 -8.97 -15.15 23.10
CA TYR A 97 -8.08 -14.30 23.92
C TYR A 97 -8.73 -12.98 24.31
N GLY A 98 -9.87 -12.65 23.74
CA GLY A 98 -10.47 -11.33 23.82
C GLY A 98 -9.69 -10.26 23.04
N ARG A 99 -10.21 -9.05 23.04
CA ARG A 99 -9.56 -7.90 22.42
C ARG A 99 -9.98 -6.59 23.09
N PRO A 100 -9.15 -5.52 23.01
CA PRO A 100 -9.57 -4.20 23.47
C PRO A 100 -10.81 -3.71 22.71
N ASN A 101 -11.72 -3.02 23.42
CA ASN A 101 -12.98 -2.55 22.82
C ASN A 101 -12.81 -1.64 21.60
N ARG A 102 -11.67 -0.94 21.49
CA ARG A 102 -11.36 -0.06 20.36
C ARG A 102 -10.90 -0.79 19.10
N ILE A 103 -10.57 -2.07 19.20
CA ILE A 103 -10.09 -2.88 18.08
C ILE A 103 -11.26 -3.70 17.53
N VAL A 104 -11.50 -3.61 16.25
CA VAL A 104 -12.56 -4.36 15.55
C VAL A 104 -12.18 -5.84 15.37
N SER A 105 -13.12 -6.66 14.93
CA SER A 105 -12.86 -8.09 14.75
C SER A 105 -11.83 -8.34 13.63
N PRO A 106 -11.06 -9.45 13.72
CA PRO A 106 -10.15 -9.86 12.64
C PRO A 106 -10.86 -9.99 11.29
N LEU A 107 -12.08 -10.53 11.30
CA LEU A 107 -12.90 -10.64 10.10
C LEU A 107 -13.19 -9.26 9.48
N GLN A 108 -13.54 -8.28 10.29
CA GLN A 108 -13.80 -6.92 9.81
C GLN A 108 -12.55 -6.28 9.21
N ILE A 109 -11.38 -6.47 9.84
CA ILE A 109 -10.10 -6.00 9.27
C ILE A 109 -9.86 -6.61 7.90
N MET A 110 -10.05 -7.93 7.76
CA MET A 110 -9.80 -8.65 6.51
C MET A 110 -10.81 -8.32 5.39
N THR A 111 -12.01 -7.89 5.73
CA THR A 111 -13.03 -7.54 4.74
C THR A 111 -12.97 -6.07 4.33
N GLU A 112 -12.73 -5.16 5.25
CA GLU A 112 -12.77 -3.71 4.98
C GLU A 112 -11.39 -3.11 4.65
N GLY A 113 -10.32 -3.62 5.27
CA GLY A 113 -8.96 -3.11 5.09
C GLY A 113 -8.50 -3.13 3.63
N PRO A 114 -8.60 -4.26 2.91
CA PRO A 114 -8.22 -4.32 1.51
C PRO A 114 -8.98 -3.36 0.62
N ILE A 115 -10.26 -3.16 0.90
CA ILE A 115 -11.12 -2.23 0.15
C ILE A 115 -10.67 -0.79 0.39
N GLY A 116 -10.34 -0.44 1.64
CA GLY A 116 -9.84 0.89 1.98
C GLY A 116 -8.50 1.21 1.30
N ALA A 117 -7.56 0.28 1.32
CA ALA A 117 -6.28 0.42 0.62
C ALA A 117 -6.49 0.58 -0.89
N ALA A 118 -7.35 -0.26 -1.49
CA ALA A 118 -7.66 -0.20 -2.92
C ALA A 118 -8.33 1.13 -3.30
N ALA A 119 -9.29 1.60 -2.51
CA ALA A 119 -10.00 2.86 -2.74
C ALA A 119 -9.03 4.04 -2.78
N PHE A 120 -8.11 4.14 -1.82
CA PHE A 120 -7.12 5.22 -1.80
C PHE A 120 -6.17 5.16 -3.00
N ASN A 121 -5.66 3.98 -3.33
CA ASN A 121 -4.80 3.79 -4.50
C ASN A 121 -5.53 4.18 -5.81
N ASN A 122 -6.83 3.89 -5.90
CA ASN A 122 -7.64 4.22 -7.07
C ASN A 122 -7.75 5.71 -7.34
N GLU A 123 -7.72 6.57 -6.31
CA GLU A 123 -7.69 8.03 -6.47
C GLU A 123 -6.46 8.52 -7.26
N PHE A 124 -5.38 7.75 -7.22
CA PHE A 124 -4.12 8.05 -7.91
C PHE A 124 -3.90 7.21 -9.18
N GLY A 125 -4.87 6.39 -9.58
CA GLY A 125 -4.70 5.45 -10.67
C GLY A 125 -3.54 4.47 -10.45
N ARG A 126 -3.23 4.17 -9.19
CA ARG A 126 -2.14 3.28 -8.77
C ARG A 126 -2.71 1.88 -8.54
N PRO A 127 -2.37 0.88 -9.37
CA PRO A 127 -2.81 -0.49 -9.12
C PRO A 127 -2.44 -0.95 -7.72
N ASN A 128 -3.38 -1.57 -7.03
CA ASN A 128 -3.18 -2.10 -5.68
C ASN A 128 -3.22 -3.63 -5.72
N LEU A 129 -2.07 -4.25 -5.54
CA LEU A 129 -1.93 -5.70 -5.55
C LEU A 129 -2.03 -6.25 -4.12
N LEU A 130 -2.72 -7.37 -3.99
CA LEU A 130 -2.76 -8.10 -2.72
C LEU A 130 -1.54 -9.00 -2.62
N GLY A 131 -0.69 -8.74 -1.62
CA GLY A 131 0.51 -9.51 -1.37
C GLY A 131 0.23 -10.80 -0.62
N TYR A 132 -0.50 -10.71 0.51
CA TYR A 132 -0.87 -11.88 1.29
C TYR A 132 -2.03 -11.59 2.26
N PHE A 133 -2.72 -12.66 2.65
CA PHE A 133 -3.66 -12.71 3.78
C PHE A 133 -3.23 -13.82 4.73
N ARG A 134 -3.13 -13.51 6.00
CA ARG A 134 -2.73 -14.46 7.03
C ARG A 134 -3.51 -14.25 8.33
#